data_a34800ffbeac5c7b9b8b56e6ced63ec0
#
_entry.id   a34800ffbeac5c7b9b8b56e6ced63ec0
#
_cell.length_a   1.000
_cell.length_b   1.000
_cell.length_c   1.000
_cell.angle_alpha   90.00
_cell.angle_beta   90.00
_cell.angle_gamma   90.00
#
_symmetry.space_group_name_H-M   'P 1'
#
loop_
_entity.id
_entity.type
_entity.pdbx_description
1 polymer ?
#
loop_
_entity_poly.entity_id
_entity_poly.type
_entity_poly.pdbx_seq_one_letter_code
_entity_poly.pdbx_strand_id
1 'polypeptide(L)'
;MILSGKEILKRKDQDIIIEPFNENQINPNSYNLRLHNELMVYENSPLDMKEDNAAKKIIIPEDGLLLESRKLYLGRTIEYTETHNLVPMLEGRSSVGRLGLFVHVTAGFGDVGFKGYWTLEIFCVQPIKIYPSVEICQIFYHSVEGEVDPYKSGKYQGNKDIQTSMLYKAVSYTHLRAHETTSH
;
A
#
# COMPACT_ATOMS: atom_id res chain seq x y z
N MET A 1 -15.13 -12.97 7.81
CA MET A 1 -15.17 -13.90 6.65
C MET A 1 -14.55 -13.19 5.45
N ILE A 2 -13.87 -13.93 4.55
CA ILE A 2 -13.30 -13.37 3.32
C ILE A 2 -14.39 -13.36 2.23
N LEU A 3 -14.47 -12.29 1.44
CA LEU A 3 -15.39 -12.19 0.33
C LEU A 3 -14.90 -13.01 -0.88
N SER A 4 -15.83 -13.66 -1.58
CA SER A 4 -15.54 -14.22 -2.89
C SER A 4 -15.44 -13.13 -3.96
N GLY A 5 -14.81 -13.44 -5.11
CA GLY A 5 -14.75 -12.51 -6.24
C GLY A 5 -16.14 -12.11 -6.75
N LYS A 6 -17.12 -13.02 -6.72
CA LYS A 6 -18.52 -12.72 -7.05
C LYS A 6 -19.14 -11.72 -6.06
N GLU A 7 -18.81 -11.83 -4.78
CA GLU A 7 -19.32 -10.90 -3.77
C GLU A 7 -18.60 -9.54 -3.87
N ILE A 8 -17.31 -9.49 -4.23
CA ILE A 8 -16.59 -8.25 -4.56
C ILE A 8 -17.30 -7.54 -5.73
N LEU A 9 -17.61 -8.28 -6.80
CA LEU A 9 -18.29 -7.73 -7.97
C LEU A 9 -19.68 -7.18 -7.62
N LYS A 10 -20.45 -7.88 -6.78
CA LYS A 10 -21.76 -7.45 -6.32
C LYS A 10 -21.71 -6.17 -5.47
N ARG A 11 -20.67 -6.00 -4.66
CA ARG A 11 -20.48 -4.83 -3.79
C ARG A 11 -19.75 -3.67 -4.45
N LYS A 12 -19.27 -3.87 -5.67
CA LYS A 12 -18.68 -2.81 -6.49
C LYS A 12 -19.67 -1.64 -6.61
N ASP A 13 -19.14 -0.41 -6.49
CA ASP A 13 -19.89 0.85 -6.51
C ASP A 13 -20.90 1.00 -5.34
N GLN A 14 -20.80 0.17 -4.32
CA GLN A 14 -21.54 0.28 -3.05
C GLN A 14 -20.56 0.56 -1.91
N ASP A 15 -20.03 -0.49 -1.30
CA ASP A 15 -19.04 -0.40 -0.22
C ASP A 15 -17.63 -0.79 -0.65
N ILE A 16 -17.42 -1.16 -1.91
CA ILE A 16 -16.13 -1.37 -2.57
C ILE A 16 -16.06 -0.52 -3.84
N ILE A 17 -15.10 0.41 -3.90
CA ILE A 17 -14.80 1.20 -5.10
C ILE A 17 -13.40 0.85 -5.55
N ILE A 18 -13.23 0.54 -6.82
CA ILE A 18 -11.94 0.28 -7.48
C ILE A 18 -11.98 0.98 -8.84
N GLU A 19 -11.08 1.92 -9.06
CA GLU A 19 -11.03 2.72 -10.30
C GLU A 19 -9.59 2.83 -10.85
N PRO A 20 -9.34 2.49 -12.10
CA PRO A 20 -10.26 1.87 -13.07
C PRO A 20 -10.51 0.38 -12.74
N PHE A 21 -11.74 -0.06 -12.94
CA PHE A 21 -12.14 -1.45 -12.72
C PHE A 21 -12.02 -2.28 -14.00
N ASN A 22 -11.48 -3.50 -13.88
CA ASN A 22 -11.42 -4.48 -14.96
C ASN A 22 -11.82 -5.86 -14.42
N GLU A 23 -12.92 -6.40 -14.92
CA GLU A 23 -13.48 -7.68 -14.48
C GLU A 23 -12.49 -8.86 -14.62
N ASN A 24 -11.56 -8.79 -15.60
CA ASN A 24 -10.53 -9.80 -15.79
C ASN A 24 -9.50 -9.86 -14.64
N GLN A 25 -9.44 -8.85 -13.77
CA GLN A 25 -8.57 -8.81 -12.59
C GLN A 25 -9.20 -9.48 -11.36
N ILE A 26 -10.47 -9.95 -11.46
CA ILE A 26 -11.14 -10.70 -10.39
C ILE A 26 -10.59 -12.11 -10.30
N ASN A 27 -10.23 -12.52 -9.09
CA ASN A 27 -9.88 -13.88 -8.72
C ASN A 27 -11.03 -14.53 -7.90
N PRO A 28 -10.95 -15.82 -7.56
CA PRO A 28 -11.98 -16.48 -6.74
C PRO A 28 -12.32 -15.77 -5.44
N ASN A 29 -11.37 -15.07 -4.79
CA ASN A 29 -11.55 -14.38 -3.51
C ASN A 29 -10.70 -13.11 -3.34
N SER A 30 -10.27 -12.51 -4.43
CA SER A 30 -9.49 -11.26 -4.43
C SER A 30 -9.64 -10.52 -5.76
N TYR A 31 -9.06 -9.32 -5.83
CA TYR A 31 -8.92 -8.52 -7.05
C TYR A 31 -7.44 -8.13 -7.22
N ASN A 32 -6.87 -8.33 -8.41
CA ASN A 32 -5.50 -7.94 -8.69
C ASN A 32 -5.37 -6.43 -8.89
N LEU A 33 -4.31 -5.85 -8.33
CA LEU A 33 -3.96 -4.43 -8.51
C LEU A 33 -2.65 -4.32 -9.29
N ARG A 34 -2.58 -3.30 -10.14
CA ARG A 34 -1.47 -3.07 -11.05
C ARG A 34 -0.49 -2.04 -10.54
N LEU A 35 0.79 -2.22 -10.86
CA LEU A 35 1.85 -1.29 -10.53
C LEU A 35 1.80 -0.04 -11.42
N HIS A 36 1.78 1.14 -10.81
CA HIS A 36 1.98 2.40 -11.53
C HIS A 36 3.42 2.50 -12.06
N ASN A 37 3.65 3.36 -13.05
CA ASN A 37 4.97 3.52 -13.68
C ASN A 37 5.97 4.38 -12.87
N GLU A 38 5.60 4.83 -11.69
CA GLU A 38 6.47 5.63 -10.82
C GLU A 38 6.88 4.84 -9.57
N LEU A 39 8.13 5.00 -9.15
CA LEU A 39 8.68 4.54 -7.89
C LEU A 39 9.34 5.71 -7.15
N MET A 40 9.49 5.58 -5.84
CA MET A 40 10.36 6.43 -5.03
C MET A 40 11.42 5.58 -4.31
N VAL A 41 12.61 6.13 -4.16
CA VAL A 41 13.69 5.56 -3.36
C VAL A 41 14.21 6.61 -2.39
N TYR A 42 14.47 6.20 -1.15
CA TYR A 42 15.13 7.08 -0.19
C TYR A 42 16.56 7.38 -0.62
N GLU A 43 16.99 8.62 -0.39
CA GLU A 43 18.33 9.10 -0.74
C GLU A 43 19.29 9.02 0.44
N ASN A 44 18.77 9.03 1.68
CA ASN A 44 19.56 8.98 2.90
C ASN A 44 19.91 7.53 3.29
N SER A 45 21.08 7.35 3.88
CA SER A 45 21.50 6.11 4.53
C SER A 45 22.46 6.45 5.67
N PRO A 46 22.18 6.11 6.93
CA PRO A 46 20.95 5.44 7.39
C PRO A 46 19.71 6.33 7.28
N LEU A 47 18.51 5.70 7.32
CA LEU A 47 17.24 6.42 7.52
C LEU A 47 17.05 6.70 9.01
N ASP A 48 16.47 7.84 9.35
CA ASP A 48 16.08 8.18 10.71
C ASP A 48 14.56 8.24 10.84
N MET A 49 14.00 7.52 11.82
CA MET A 49 12.55 7.49 12.08
C MET A 49 11.99 8.83 12.57
N LYS A 50 12.85 9.73 13.06
CA LYS A 50 12.50 11.07 13.56
C LYS A 50 12.57 12.15 12.48
N GLU A 51 13.12 11.82 11.31
CA GLU A 51 13.35 12.77 10.22
C GLU A 51 12.43 12.51 9.03
N ASP A 52 12.13 13.55 8.29
CA ASP A 52 11.50 13.45 6.97
C ASP A 52 12.58 13.09 5.96
N ASN A 53 12.81 11.80 5.79
CA ASN A 53 13.88 11.28 4.95
C ASN A 53 13.64 11.63 3.48
N ALA A 54 14.61 12.27 2.85
CA ALA A 54 14.52 12.65 1.44
C ALA A 54 14.38 11.42 0.53
N ALA A 55 13.54 11.55 -0.47
CA ALA A 55 13.30 10.49 -1.46
C ALA A 55 13.22 11.08 -2.87
N LYS A 56 13.69 10.33 -3.85
CA LYS A 56 13.62 10.70 -5.26
C LYS A 56 12.70 9.80 -6.06
N LYS A 57 12.04 10.38 -7.04
CA LYS A 57 11.17 9.68 -8.00
C LYS A 57 12.00 9.00 -9.08
N ILE A 58 11.61 7.80 -9.47
CA ILE A 58 12.15 7.01 -10.59
C ILE A 58 10.98 6.60 -11.47
N ILE A 59 11.14 6.72 -12.78
CA ILE A 59 10.15 6.23 -13.75
C ILE A 59 10.53 4.82 -14.20
N ILE A 60 9.56 3.92 -14.23
CA ILE A 60 9.69 2.59 -14.84
C ILE A 60 9.42 2.78 -16.34
N PRO A 61 10.43 2.62 -17.21
CA PRO A 61 10.22 2.74 -18.67
C PRO A 61 9.44 1.52 -19.19
N GLU A 62 8.86 1.66 -20.38
CA GLU A 62 8.05 0.58 -21.01
C GLU A 62 8.86 -0.71 -21.25
N ASP A 63 10.16 -0.57 -21.53
CA ASP A 63 11.07 -1.70 -21.70
C ASP A 63 11.56 -2.28 -20.35
N GLY A 64 11.08 -1.75 -19.23
CA GLY A 64 11.29 -2.24 -17.88
C GLY A 64 12.46 -1.61 -17.14
N LEU A 65 12.42 -1.72 -15.81
CA LEU A 65 13.43 -1.24 -14.86
C LEU A 65 14.02 -2.42 -14.09
N LEU A 66 15.36 -2.49 -14.03
CA LEU A 66 16.05 -3.47 -13.20
C LEU A 66 16.08 -2.97 -11.74
N LEU A 67 15.41 -3.68 -10.84
CA LEU A 67 15.51 -3.45 -9.40
C LEU A 67 16.78 -4.12 -8.85
N GLU A 68 17.47 -3.39 -7.99
CA GLU A 68 18.62 -3.91 -7.24
C GLU A 68 18.12 -4.73 -6.03
N SER A 69 18.79 -5.85 -5.75
CA SER A 69 18.50 -6.64 -4.55
C SER A 69 18.78 -5.86 -3.26
N ARG A 70 18.02 -6.17 -2.21
CA ARG A 70 18.16 -5.58 -0.86
C ARG A 70 17.95 -4.07 -0.78
N LYS A 71 17.25 -3.50 -1.76
CA LYS A 71 16.86 -2.10 -1.81
C LYS A 71 15.36 -1.98 -1.72
N LEU A 72 14.89 -1.05 -0.89
CA LEU A 72 13.47 -0.72 -0.78
C LEU A 72 13.08 0.27 -1.87
N TYR A 73 12.01 -0.04 -2.58
CA TYR A 73 11.35 0.84 -3.51
C TYR A 73 9.92 1.07 -3.03
N LEU A 74 9.47 2.30 -3.05
CA LEU A 74 8.06 2.62 -2.83
C LEU A 74 7.39 2.80 -4.18
N GLY A 75 6.36 2.02 -4.43
CA GLY A 75 5.50 2.16 -5.61
C GLY A 75 4.09 2.53 -5.19
N ARG A 76 3.17 2.59 -6.15
CA ARG A 76 1.74 2.66 -5.86
C ARG A 76 0.92 1.86 -6.86
N THR A 77 -0.32 1.61 -6.49
CA THR A 77 -1.29 1.00 -7.40
C THR A 77 -1.72 1.98 -8.48
N ILE A 78 -2.08 1.47 -9.66
CA ILE A 78 -2.82 2.24 -10.67
C ILE A 78 -4.22 2.50 -10.17
N GLU A 79 -4.83 1.48 -9.56
CA GLU A 79 -6.20 1.54 -9.08
C GLU A 79 -6.28 2.40 -7.81
N TYR A 80 -7.19 3.37 -7.83
CA TYR A 80 -7.73 4.00 -6.65
C TYR A 80 -8.74 3.07 -6.00
N THR A 81 -8.77 3.01 -4.67
CA THR A 81 -9.71 2.16 -3.94
C THR A 81 -10.40 2.92 -2.81
N GLU A 82 -11.66 2.59 -2.55
CA GLU A 82 -12.35 2.94 -1.31
C GLU A 82 -12.99 1.67 -0.73
N THR A 83 -12.95 1.54 0.59
CA THR A 83 -13.54 0.42 1.29
C THR A 83 -14.41 0.92 2.43
N HIS A 84 -15.69 0.58 2.41
CA HIS A 84 -16.66 0.90 3.44
C HIS A 84 -17.16 -0.38 4.10
N ASN A 85 -17.29 -0.40 5.44
CA ASN A 85 -17.83 -1.53 6.21
C ASN A 85 -17.06 -2.86 6.08
N LEU A 86 -15.89 -2.86 5.48
CA LEU A 86 -15.02 -4.01 5.27
C LEU A 86 -13.59 -3.65 5.61
N VAL A 87 -12.78 -4.63 6.00
CA VAL A 87 -11.32 -4.50 6.14
C VAL A 87 -10.66 -4.90 4.83
N PRO A 88 -10.00 -3.99 4.11
CA PRO A 88 -9.19 -4.34 2.95
C PRO A 88 -7.83 -4.89 3.39
N MET A 89 -7.37 -5.92 2.71
CA MET A 89 -6.05 -6.53 2.91
C MET A 89 -5.32 -6.58 1.58
N LEU A 90 -4.04 -6.17 1.59
CA LEU A 90 -3.15 -6.32 0.43
C LEU A 90 -2.18 -7.46 0.66
N GLU A 91 -1.99 -8.26 -0.37
CA GLU A 91 -0.99 -9.33 -0.42
C GLU A 91 -0.30 -9.35 -1.78
N GLY A 92 0.95 -9.81 -1.78
CA GLY A 92 1.65 -10.11 -3.03
C GLY A 92 0.97 -11.26 -3.78
N ARG A 93 1.31 -11.41 -5.05
CA ARG A 93 0.87 -12.56 -5.87
C ARG A 93 1.92 -13.66 -5.82
N SER A 94 1.46 -14.92 -5.77
CA SER A 94 2.34 -16.08 -5.67
C SER A 94 3.34 -16.21 -6.84
N SER A 95 2.96 -15.80 -8.05
CA SER A 95 3.86 -15.77 -9.21
C SER A 95 4.95 -14.70 -9.08
N VAL A 96 4.65 -13.57 -8.48
CA VAL A 96 5.60 -12.49 -8.21
C VAL A 96 6.54 -12.87 -7.06
N GLY A 97 6.00 -13.44 -5.97
CA GLY A 97 6.78 -13.92 -4.84
C GLY A 97 7.80 -15.02 -5.22
N ARG A 98 7.46 -15.90 -6.16
CA ARG A 98 8.38 -16.95 -6.67
C ARG A 98 9.58 -16.39 -7.44
N LEU A 99 9.51 -15.16 -7.93
CA LEU A 99 10.65 -14.45 -8.51
C LEU A 99 11.53 -13.77 -7.45
N GLY A 100 11.14 -13.85 -6.17
CA GLY A 100 11.84 -13.20 -5.07
C GLY A 100 11.51 -11.72 -4.93
N LEU A 101 10.39 -11.27 -5.50
CA LEU A 101 9.85 -9.92 -5.31
C LEU A 101 8.73 -9.95 -4.28
N PHE A 102 8.88 -9.15 -3.22
CA PHE A 102 7.91 -9.04 -2.14
C PHE A 102 7.26 -7.67 -2.16
N VAL A 103 5.96 -7.66 -1.87
CA VAL A 103 5.15 -6.43 -1.79
C VAL A 103 4.40 -6.47 -0.46
N HIS A 104 4.45 -5.41 0.32
CA HIS A 104 3.77 -5.29 1.61
C HIS A 104 4.06 -6.44 2.59
N VAL A 105 5.33 -6.74 2.83
CA VAL A 105 5.71 -7.83 3.75
C VAL A 105 5.14 -7.62 5.18
N THR A 106 4.93 -6.36 5.58
CA THR A 106 4.56 -6.01 6.96
C THR A 106 3.33 -5.11 7.11
N ALA A 107 2.81 -4.52 6.05
CA ALA A 107 1.83 -3.43 6.12
C ALA A 107 0.64 -3.60 5.16
N GLY A 108 0.27 -4.84 4.85
CA GLY A 108 -0.86 -5.14 3.96
C GLY A 108 -2.25 -4.96 4.59
N PHE A 109 -2.33 -4.70 5.90
CA PHE A 109 -3.59 -4.48 6.62
C PHE A 109 -4.08 -3.05 6.43
N GLY A 110 -5.30 -2.90 5.92
CA GLY A 110 -5.96 -1.61 5.78
C GLY A 110 -7.10 -1.43 6.76
N ASP A 111 -7.39 -0.18 7.11
CA ASP A 111 -8.52 0.14 8.00
C ASP A 111 -9.82 0.28 7.22
N VAL A 112 -10.94 0.01 7.90
CA VAL A 112 -12.28 0.30 7.38
C VAL A 112 -12.40 1.80 7.10
N GLY A 113 -12.87 2.14 5.91
CA GLY A 113 -13.03 3.54 5.47
C GLY A 113 -11.78 4.13 4.82
N PHE A 114 -10.74 3.35 4.57
CA PHE A 114 -9.60 3.80 3.78
C PHE A 114 -10.02 4.17 2.35
N LYS A 115 -9.48 5.28 1.86
CA LYS A 115 -9.67 5.81 0.51
C LYS A 115 -8.35 6.30 -0.05
N GLY A 116 -7.99 5.89 -1.25
CA GLY A 116 -6.76 6.36 -1.90
C GLY A 116 -6.07 5.30 -2.74
N TYR A 117 -4.89 5.66 -3.23
CA TYR A 117 -3.96 4.73 -3.83
C TYR A 117 -3.14 4.05 -2.73
N TRP A 118 -2.83 2.77 -2.92
CA TRP A 118 -1.96 2.05 -1.99
C TRP A 118 -0.49 2.33 -2.33
N THR A 119 0.27 2.80 -1.34
CA THR A 119 1.72 2.80 -1.45
C THR A 119 2.23 1.39 -1.19
N LEU A 120 3.06 0.87 -2.08
CA LEU A 120 3.58 -0.48 -2.08
C LEU A 120 5.05 -0.46 -1.64
N GLU A 121 5.39 -1.13 -0.54
CA GLU A 121 6.77 -1.40 -0.16
C GLU A 121 7.26 -2.59 -0.97
N ILE A 122 8.13 -2.33 -1.96
CA ILE A 122 8.64 -3.32 -2.90
C ILE A 122 10.09 -3.64 -2.55
N PHE A 123 10.36 -4.92 -2.31
CA PHE A 123 11.68 -5.42 -1.96
C PHE A 123 11.97 -6.70 -2.74
N CYS A 124 13.19 -6.86 -3.26
CA CYS A 124 13.61 -8.07 -3.95
C CYS A 124 14.87 -8.67 -3.34
N VAL A 125 14.94 -10.01 -3.28
CA VAL A 125 16.10 -10.76 -2.77
C VAL A 125 17.18 -10.96 -3.83
N GLN A 126 16.83 -10.84 -5.10
CA GLN A 126 17.73 -10.91 -6.25
C GLN A 126 17.34 -9.82 -7.25
N PRO A 127 18.25 -9.38 -8.14
CA PRO A 127 17.91 -8.40 -9.16
C PRO A 127 16.76 -8.91 -10.04
N ILE A 128 15.76 -8.07 -10.28
CA ILE A 128 14.59 -8.43 -11.07
C ILE A 128 14.20 -7.26 -11.98
N LYS A 129 13.86 -7.55 -13.24
CA LYS A 129 13.32 -6.56 -14.16
C LYS A 129 11.82 -6.51 -14.02
N ILE A 130 11.30 -5.31 -13.70
CA ILE A 130 9.86 -5.05 -13.54
C ILE A 130 9.37 -4.14 -14.66
N TYR A 131 8.06 -4.15 -14.87
CA TYR A 131 7.40 -3.36 -15.92
C TYR A 131 6.21 -2.59 -15.35
N PRO A 132 5.83 -1.45 -15.95
CA PRO A 132 4.61 -0.75 -15.55
C PRO A 132 3.37 -1.58 -15.89
N SER A 133 2.26 -1.31 -15.22
CA SER A 133 0.96 -1.94 -15.44
C SER A 133 0.87 -3.45 -15.17
N VAL A 134 1.94 -4.05 -14.65
CA VAL A 134 1.91 -5.46 -14.22
C VAL A 134 1.00 -5.62 -13.01
N GLU A 135 0.19 -6.68 -12.98
CA GLU A 135 -0.58 -7.07 -11.79
C GLU A 135 0.38 -7.58 -10.71
N ILE A 136 0.75 -6.71 -9.76
CA ILE A 136 1.84 -6.95 -8.81
C ILE A 136 1.38 -7.47 -7.46
N CYS A 137 0.17 -7.07 -7.04
CA CYS A 137 -0.43 -7.47 -5.77
C CYS A 137 -1.93 -7.74 -5.95
N GLN A 138 -2.58 -8.10 -4.87
CA GLN A 138 -4.01 -8.36 -4.83
C GLN A 138 -4.63 -7.77 -3.57
N ILE A 139 -5.85 -7.27 -3.69
CA ILE A 139 -6.67 -6.82 -2.57
C ILE A 139 -7.78 -7.84 -2.32
N PHE A 140 -8.04 -8.13 -1.05
CA PHE A 140 -9.16 -8.93 -0.61
C PHE A 140 -9.80 -8.32 0.63
N TYR A 141 -11.00 -8.76 0.99
CA TYR A 141 -11.81 -8.09 1.97
C TYR A 141 -12.32 -9.05 3.03
N HIS A 142 -12.23 -8.60 4.29
CA HIS A 142 -12.85 -9.26 5.43
C HIS A 142 -14.08 -8.49 5.90
N SER A 143 -15.14 -9.23 6.26
CA SER A 143 -16.22 -8.65 7.06
C SER A 143 -15.72 -8.36 8.47
N VAL A 144 -16.24 -7.30 9.09
CA VAL A 144 -15.98 -6.92 10.47
C VAL A 144 -17.15 -7.34 11.35
N GLU A 145 -16.88 -7.85 12.52
CA GLU A 145 -17.86 -8.11 13.55
C GLU A 145 -17.80 -7.00 14.62
N GLY A 146 -18.95 -6.48 15.01
CA GLY A 146 -19.08 -5.36 15.95
C GLY A 146 -19.14 -3.99 15.29
N GLU A 147 -19.20 -2.95 16.14
CA GLU A 147 -19.20 -1.56 15.71
C GLU A 147 -17.79 -1.11 15.32
N VAL A 148 -17.69 -0.32 14.26
CA VAL A 148 -16.41 0.21 13.77
C VAL A 148 -16.42 1.72 13.92
N ASP A 149 -15.43 2.25 14.64
CA ASP A 149 -15.19 3.68 14.70
C ASP A 149 -14.82 4.24 13.31
N PRO A 150 -15.26 5.44 12.96
CA PRO A 150 -14.82 6.10 11.74
C PRO A 150 -13.30 6.21 11.67
N TYR A 151 -12.72 5.96 10.49
CA TYR A 151 -11.28 6.10 10.25
C TYR A 151 -10.82 7.53 10.59
N LYS A 152 -10.08 7.68 11.69
CA LYS A 152 -9.63 8.99 12.23
C LYS A 152 -8.20 9.36 11.83
N SER A 153 -7.42 8.42 11.29
CA SER A 153 -6.02 8.67 10.91
C SER A 153 -5.96 9.50 9.63
N GLY A 154 -5.56 10.76 9.74
CA GLY A 154 -5.34 11.63 8.59
C GLY A 154 -4.02 11.42 7.84
N LYS A 155 -3.13 10.50 8.31
CA LYS A 155 -1.78 10.38 7.75
C LYS A 155 -1.76 9.91 6.30
N TYR A 156 -2.57 8.89 5.98
CA TYR A 156 -2.57 8.24 4.66
C TYR A 156 -3.93 8.27 3.97
N GLN A 157 -4.94 8.89 4.59
CA GLN A 157 -6.27 9.02 4.02
C GLN A 157 -6.28 9.98 2.83
N GLY A 158 -6.94 9.57 1.75
CA GLY A 158 -7.01 10.37 0.52
C GLY A 158 -5.68 10.43 -0.24
N ASN A 159 -4.81 9.44 -0.05
CA ASN A 159 -3.52 9.37 -0.72
C ASN A 159 -3.67 9.44 -2.25
N LYS A 160 -3.02 10.42 -2.87
CA LYS A 160 -3.10 10.68 -4.32
C LYS A 160 -1.85 10.25 -5.08
N ASP A 161 -0.77 9.90 -4.37
CA ASP A 161 0.52 9.55 -4.97
C ASP A 161 1.27 8.56 -4.05
N ILE A 162 2.51 8.21 -4.38
CA ILE A 162 3.39 7.43 -3.52
C ILE A 162 3.67 8.24 -2.25
N GLN A 163 3.39 7.65 -1.09
CA GLN A 163 3.60 8.31 0.20
C GLN A 163 4.83 7.75 0.90
N THR A 164 5.79 8.61 1.21
CA THR A 164 6.91 8.28 2.11
C THR A 164 6.45 8.11 3.55
N SER A 165 7.30 7.54 4.41
CA SER A 165 6.96 7.36 5.83
C SER A 165 6.69 8.71 6.51
N MET A 166 5.56 8.81 7.20
CA MET A 166 5.20 9.93 8.07
C MET A 166 5.45 9.62 9.56
N LEU A 167 6.27 8.63 9.86
CA LEU A 167 6.51 8.19 11.25
C LEU A 167 7.11 9.31 12.10
N TYR A 168 7.97 10.16 11.53
CA TYR A 168 8.58 11.30 12.22
C TYR A 168 7.57 12.24 12.87
N LYS A 169 6.39 12.43 12.27
CA LYS A 169 5.31 13.26 12.86
C LYS A 169 4.79 12.69 14.18
N ALA A 170 4.73 11.35 14.32
CA ALA A 170 4.28 10.70 15.55
C ALA A 170 5.37 10.66 16.62
N VAL A 171 6.62 10.43 16.24
CA VAL A 171 7.75 10.35 17.18
C VAL A 171 8.07 11.71 17.78
N SER A 172 8.01 12.79 17.02
CA SER A 172 8.21 14.17 17.50
C SER A 172 7.16 14.57 18.55
N TYR A 173 5.90 14.14 18.36
CA TYR A 173 4.80 14.45 19.28
C TYR A 173 4.92 13.72 20.63
N THR A 174 5.50 12.52 20.66
CA THR A 174 5.67 11.72 21.90
C THR A 174 6.70 12.37 22.82
N HIS A 175 7.74 12.99 22.29
CA HIS A 175 8.75 13.70 23.09
C HIS A 175 8.23 14.98 23.74
N LEU A 176 7.34 15.73 23.08
CA LEU A 176 6.73 16.93 23.66
C LEU A 176 5.86 16.61 24.88
N ARG A 177 5.07 15.53 24.85
CA ARG A 177 4.26 15.09 26.01
C ARG A 177 5.10 14.59 27.19
N ALA A 178 6.26 13.98 26.96
CA ALA A 178 7.12 13.52 28.04
C ALA A 178 7.79 14.68 28.82
N HIS A 179 7.97 15.85 28.19
CA HIS A 179 8.50 17.06 28.85
C HIS A 179 7.43 17.82 29.64
N GLU A 180 6.15 17.74 29.29
CA GLU A 180 5.08 18.40 30.01
C GLU A 180 4.68 17.70 31.35
N THR A 181 5.03 16.42 31.52
CA THR A 181 4.71 15.64 32.74
C THR A 181 5.79 15.69 33.84
N THR A 182 6.91 16.39 33.61
CA THR A 182 8.02 16.51 34.58
C THR A 182 8.09 17.86 35.29
N SER A 183 7.06 18.70 35.16
CA SER A 183 6.97 20.00 35.83
C SER A 183 5.86 19.97 36.90
N HIS A 184 6.12 19.23 37.99
CA HIS A 184 5.43 19.40 39.29
C HIS A 184 6.35 18.96 40.43
#